data_c927e5c205816939c6fdd8c30a018b4e
#
_entry.id   c927e5c205816939c6fdd8c30a018b4e
#
_cell.length_a   1.000
_cell.length_b   1.000
_cell.length_c   1.000
_cell.angle_alpha   90.00
_cell.angle_beta   90.00
_cell.angle_gamma   90.00
#
_symmetry.space_group_name_H-M   'P 1'
#
loop_
_entity.id
_entity.type
_entity.pdbx_description
1 polymer ?
#
loop_
_entity_poly.entity_id
_entity_poly.type
_entity_poly.pdbx_seq_one_letter_code
_entity_poly.pdbx_strand_id
1 'polypeptide(L)'
;GTVDDIDDDFEDVLGEMSPENRTITIRLLQIFEEIIEEKQTEEAEVLKIYKQIELDNVPDAIDRVNWQGSAVDVAGQIMSTLILKHALPNANHRTSISMAQWYLESLQTGFSFPEFATADYEWKEWVDEYIVESKRILTVRRNTRAFLMLSEWGCDIVKRKDDIDIELSEYNLDLSTSEAFKYYGDIHTELCTEFVKETVKRAGYDELLGIDGVEKSDFVSYLQAEE
;
A
#
# COMPACT_ATOMS: atom_id res chain seq x y z
N GLY A 1 -1.19 -14.62 19.18
CA GLY A 1 0.24 -14.88 19.03
C GLY A 1 0.95 -13.56 18.91
N THR A 2 2.00 -13.39 19.65
CA THR A 2 2.91 -12.25 19.54
C THR A 2 3.90 -12.50 18.40
N VAL A 3 4.61 -11.49 17.94
CA VAL A 3 5.71 -11.56 16.96
C VAL A 3 6.75 -12.66 17.34
N ASP A 4 6.70 -13.18 18.54
CA ASP A 4 7.51 -14.29 19.06
C ASP A 4 7.21 -15.66 18.40
N ASP A 5 6.11 -15.78 17.62
CA ASP A 5 5.75 -16.98 16.86
C ASP A 5 6.12 -16.88 15.36
N ILE A 6 6.96 -15.93 14.99
CA ILE A 6 7.52 -15.85 13.64
C ILE A 6 8.41 -17.09 13.42
N ASP A 7 8.06 -17.87 12.40
CA ASP A 7 8.80 -19.05 11.97
C ASP A 7 10.30 -18.72 11.79
N ASP A 8 11.20 -19.66 12.13
CA ASP A 8 12.65 -19.50 12.02
C ASP A 8 13.08 -18.96 10.64
N ASP A 9 12.33 -19.32 9.57
CA ASP A 9 12.58 -18.82 8.21
C ASP A 9 12.37 -17.30 8.09
N PHE A 10 11.43 -16.70 8.84
CA PHE A 10 11.22 -15.25 8.86
C PHE A 10 12.27 -14.52 9.69
N GLU A 11 12.76 -15.15 10.76
CA GLU A 11 13.84 -14.56 11.55
C GLU A 11 15.12 -14.44 10.73
N ASP A 12 15.44 -15.43 9.89
CA ASP A 12 16.59 -15.37 8.99
C ASP A 12 16.45 -14.24 7.97
N VAL A 13 15.29 -14.12 7.30
CA VAL A 13 15.02 -13.04 6.32
C VAL A 13 15.09 -11.66 6.98
N LEU A 14 14.49 -11.50 8.16
CA LEU A 14 14.55 -10.25 8.92
C LEU A 14 15.99 -9.93 9.37
N GLY A 15 16.76 -10.95 9.70
CA GLY A 15 18.17 -10.82 10.11
C GLY A 15 19.09 -10.31 8.99
N GLU A 16 18.77 -10.58 7.74
CA GLU A 16 19.53 -10.11 6.56
C GLU A 16 19.21 -8.65 6.19
N MET A 17 18.11 -8.09 6.69
CA MET A 17 17.72 -6.71 6.42
C MET A 17 18.61 -5.70 7.14
N SER A 18 18.74 -4.48 6.57
CA SER A 18 19.27 -3.35 7.33
C SER A 18 18.42 -3.11 8.58
N PRO A 19 19.00 -2.56 9.68
CA PRO A 19 18.25 -2.30 10.92
C PRO A 19 16.98 -1.45 10.69
N GLU A 20 17.05 -0.45 9.82
CA GLU A 20 15.92 0.41 9.49
C GLU A 20 14.82 -0.36 8.73
N ASN A 21 15.18 -1.11 7.69
CA ASN A 21 14.24 -1.92 6.94
C ASN A 21 13.59 -2.99 7.81
N ARG A 22 14.37 -3.60 8.70
CA ARG A 22 13.87 -4.59 9.66
C ARG A 22 12.80 -3.99 10.58
N THR A 23 13.04 -2.82 11.17
CA THR A 23 12.05 -2.14 12.03
C THR A 23 10.75 -1.85 11.29
N ILE A 24 10.84 -1.29 10.08
CA ILE A 24 9.66 -0.99 9.26
C ILE A 24 8.92 -2.26 8.88
N THR A 25 9.65 -3.34 8.51
CA THR A 25 9.05 -4.63 8.15
C THR A 25 8.33 -5.27 9.34
N ILE A 26 8.91 -5.23 10.53
CA ILE A 26 8.27 -5.73 11.74
C ILE A 26 6.97 -4.97 12.00
N ARG A 27 6.98 -3.64 11.91
CA ARG A 27 5.75 -2.84 12.05
C ARG A 27 4.70 -3.21 11.01
N LEU A 28 5.10 -3.44 9.77
CA LEU A 28 4.19 -3.88 8.70
C LEU A 28 3.50 -5.22 9.05
N LEU A 29 4.25 -6.17 9.60
CA LEU A 29 3.71 -7.46 10.03
C LEU A 29 2.77 -7.32 11.22
N GLN A 30 3.09 -6.46 12.19
CA GLN A 30 2.21 -6.16 13.34
C GLN A 30 0.87 -5.58 12.87
N ILE A 31 0.90 -4.61 11.96
CA ILE A 31 -0.33 -4.04 11.37
C ILE A 31 -1.14 -5.14 10.65
N PHE A 32 -0.48 -6.02 9.91
CA PHE A 32 -1.16 -7.11 9.24
C PHE A 32 -1.80 -8.09 10.22
N GLU A 33 -1.12 -8.43 11.32
CA GLU A 33 -1.64 -9.27 12.40
C GLU A 33 -2.88 -8.63 13.04
N GLU A 34 -2.81 -7.33 13.38
CA GLU A 34 -3.95 -6.56 13.91
C GLU A 34 -5.18 -6.62 12.98
N ILE A 35 -4.98 -6.47 11.68
CA ILE A 35 -6.06 -6.58 10.68
C ILE A 35 -6.68 -7.99 10.67
N ILE A 36 -5.86 -9.04 10.80
CA ILE A 36 -6.37 -10.42 10.89
C ILE A 36 -7.21 -10.61 12.16
N GLU A 37 -6.73 -10.14 13.30
CA GLU A 37 -7.41 -10.25 14.59
C GLU A 37 -8.72 -9.47 14.59
N GLU A 38 -8.72 -8.25 14.08
CA GLU A 38 -9.90 -7.42 13.94
C GLU A 38 -10.97 -8.13 13.11
N LYS A 39 -10.58 -8.67 11.95
CA LYS A 39 -11.50 -9.38 11.06
C LYS A 39 -12.09 -10.64 11.71
N GLN A 40 -11.29 -11.40 12.46
CA GLN A 40 -11.76 -12.57 13.17
C GLN A 40 -12.71 -12.24 14.31
N THR A 41 -12.46 -11.13 15.01
CA THR A 41 -13.19 -10.75 16.23
C THR A 41 -14.49 -10.05 15.91
N GLU A 42 -14.48 -9.13 14.95
CA GLU A 42 -15.60 -8.26 14.64
C GLU A 42 -16.50 -8.81 13.53
N GLU A 43 -15.91 -9.42 12.50
CA GLU A 43 -16.67 -9.96 11.36
C GLU A 43 -16.99 -11.44 11.51
N ALA A 44 -16.43 -12.14 12.50
CA ALA A 44 -16.47 -13.61 12.65
C ALA A 44 -16.05 -14.35 11.37
N GLU A 45 -15.25 -13.71 10.54
CA GLU A 45 -14.73 -14.22 9.28
C GLU A 45 -13.22 -14.41 9.36
N VAL A 46 -12.73 -15.49 8.77
CA VAL A 46 -11.29 -15.71 8.62
C VAL A 46 -10.80 -14.99 7.36
N LEU A 47 -9.75 -14.18 7.49
CA LEU A 47 -9.12 -13.52 6.35
C LEU A 47 -8.64 -14.58 5.34
N LYS A 48 -9.12 -14.49 4.10
CA LYS A 48 -8.73 -15.42 3.03
C LYS A 48 -7.28 -15.15 2.61
N ILE A 49 -6.45 -16.18 2.64
CA ILE A 49 -5.05 -16.12 2.22
C ILE A 49 -4.95 -16.57 0.75
N TYR A 50 -4.36 -15.73 -0.09
CA TYR A 50 -4.27 -15.96 -1.53
C TYR A 50 -2.87 -16.39 -2.00
N LYS A 51 -1.84 -16.14 -1.19
CA LYS A 51 -0.44 -16.48 -1.48
C LYS A 51 0.38 -16.53 -0.18
N GLN A 52 1.62 -16.91 -0.27
CA GLN A 52 2.59 -16.81 0.84
C GLN A 52 2.99 -15.35 1.09
N ILE A 53 3.52 -15.07 2.29
CA ILE A 53 4.17 -13.79 2.61
C ILE A 53 5.52 -13.75 1.90
N GLU A 54 5.79 -12.67 1.19
CA GLU A 54 7.03 -12.43 0.44
C GLU A 54 7.82 -11.29 1.10
N LEU A 55 8.39 -11.56 2.28
CA LEU A 55 9.09 -10.55 3.08
C LEU A 55 10.26 -9.88 2.34
N ASP A 56 10.94 -10.60 1.46
CA ASP A 56 12.03 -10.07 0.64
C ASP A 56 11.63 -8.88 -0.24
N ASN A 57 10.33 -8.75 -0.54
CA ASN A 57 9.81 -7.64 -1.32
C ASN A 57 9.68 -6.34 -0.51
N VAL A 58 9.66 -6.40 0.81
CA VAL A 58 9.43 -5.22 1.67
C VAL A 58 10.62 -4.26 1.65
N PRO A 59 11.89 -4.70 1.83
CA PRO A 59 13.05 -3.81 1.70
C PRO A 59 13.10 -3.08 0.37
N ASP A 60 12.83 -3.77 -0.72
CA ASP A 60 12.77 -3.19 -2.06
C ASP A 60 11.71 -2.09 -2.19
N ALA A 61 10.56 -2.24 -1.52
CA ALA A 61 9.53 -1.20 -1.49
C ALA A 61 10.00 0.02 -0.71
N ILE A 62 10.57 -0.20 0.47
CA ILE A 62 11.04 0.87 1.38
C ILE A 62 12.19 1.65 0.75
N ASP A 63 13.12 0.98 0.10
CA ASP A 63 14.31 1.59 -0.51
C ASP A 63 13.99 2.43 -1.77
N ARG A 64 12.80 2.27 -2.34
CA ARG A 64 12.30 3.10 -3.46
C ARG A 64 11.67 4.42 -3.01
N VAL A 65 11.39 4.59 -1.73
CA VAL A 65 10.80 5.82 -1.19
C VAL A 65 11.86 6.93 -1.22
N ASN A 66 11.51 8.07 -1.80
CA ASN A 66 12.30 9.30 -1.65
C ASN A 66 11.88 10.02 -0.35
N TRP A 67 12.62 9.79 0.72
CA TRP A 67 12.34 10.32 2.05
C TRP A 67 12.53 11.85 2.19
N GLN A 68 13.08 12.51 1.17
CA GLN A 68 13.33 13.96 1.16
C GLN A 68 12.19 14.78 0.54
N GLY A 69 11.04 14.18 0.31
CA GLY A 69 9.85 14.87 -0.24
C GLY A 69 9.03 15.58 0.84
N SER A 70 7.90 16.15 0.41
CA SER A 70 6.89 16.64 1.35
C SER A 70 6.28 15.50 2.16
N ALA A 71 5.69 15.80 3.31
CA ALA A 71 5.07 14.80 4.18
C ALA A 71 4.08 13.91 3.43
N VAL A 72 3.19 14.51 2.63
CA VAL A 72 2.18 13.77 1.86
C VAL A 72 2.77 13.00 0.68
N ASP A 73 3.84 13.49 0.07
CA ASP A 73 4.54 12.76 -1.00
C ASP A 73 5.24 11.51 -0.47
N VAL A 74 5.92 11.62 0.66
CA VAL A 74 6.58 10.47 1.31
C VAL A 74 5.55 9.44 1.76
N ALA A 75 4.46 9.87 2.42
CA ALA A 75 3.38 8.97 2.82
C ALA A 75 2.73 8.26 1.62
N GLY A 76 2.48 8.99 0.53
CA GLY A 76 1.96 8.44 -0.72
C GLY A 76 2.91 7.43 -1.37
N GLN A 77 4.21 7.69 -1.34
CA GLN A 77 5.22 6.76 -1.84
C GLN A 77 5.31 5.49 -0.97
N ILE A 78 5.28 5.61 0.34
CA ILE A 78 5.25 4.45 1.26
C ILE A 78 4.04 3.57 0.91
N MET A 79 2.86 4.16 0.84
CA MET A 79 1.63 3.45 0.47
C MET A 79 1.77 2.77 -0.90
N SER A 80 2.18 3.50 -1.92
CA SER A 80 2.28 3.01 -3.29
C SER A 80 3.29 1.88 -3.44
N THR A 81 4.51 2.04 -2.93
CA THR A 81 5.56 1.04 -3.08
C THR A 81 5.20 -0.28 -2.39
N LEU A 82 4.60 -0.23 -1.22
CA LEU A 82 4.14 -1.42 -0.50
C LEU A 82 2.99 -2.13 -1.26
N ILE A 83 2.03 -1.38 -1.80
CA ILE A 83 0.95 -1.96 -2.62
C ILE A 83 1.53 -2.59 -3.90
N LEU A 84 2.42 -1.89 -4.60
CA LEU A 84 3.01 -2.36 -5.86
C LEU A 84 3.85 -3.63 -5.67
N LYS A 85 4.56 -3.75 -4.56
CA LYS A 85 5.33 -4.96 -4.22
C LYS A 85 4.45 -6.11 -3.77
N HIS A 86 3.29 -5.81 -3.20
CA HIS A 86 2.27 -6.80 -2.86
C HIS A 86 2.82 -7.97 -2.03
N ALA A 87 3.60 -7.65 -1.00
CA ALA A 87 4.34 -8.63 -0.19
C ALA A 87 3.45 -9.52 0.68
N LEU A 88 2.26 -9.05 1.06
CA LEU A 88 1.35 -9.74 1.95
C LEU A 88 0.36 -10.64 1.20
N PRO A 89 -0.13 -11.72 1.83
CA PRO A 89 -1.05 -12.67 1.21
C PRO A 89 -2.45 -12.10 1.00
N ASN A 90 -2.81 -11.06 1.75
CA ASN A 90 -4.04 -10.28 1.63
C ASN A 90 -3.86 -8.91 2.31
N ALA A 91 -4.90 -8.09 2.31
CA ALA A 91 -4.97 -6.80 3.01
C ALA A 91 -3.85 -5.79 2.67
N ASN A 92 -3.19 -5.94 1.50
CA ASN A 92 -2.07 -5.06 1.11
C ASN A 92 -2.46 -3.57 1.09
N HIS A 93 -3.66 -3.21 0.65
CA HIS A 93 -4.14 -1.83 0.68
C HIS A 93 -4.32 -1.33 2.11
N ARG A 94 -5.04 -2.07 2.96
CA ARG A 94 -5.28 -1.68 4.37
C ARG A 94 -3.97 -1.51 5.13
N THR A 95 -3.07 -2.48 5.02
CA THR A 95 -1.77 -2.44 5.69
C THR A 95 -0.91 -1.28 5.21
N SER A 96 -0.90 -1.01 3.90
CA SER A 96 -0.13 0.10 3.32
C SER A 96 -0.69 1.48 3.71
N ILE A 97 -2.01 1.62 3.79
CA ILE A 97 -2.70 2.82 4.30
C ILE A 97 -2.32 3.05 5.77
N SER A 98 -2.36 2.00 6.60
CA SER A 98 -1.98 2.10 8.01
C SER A 98 -0.51 2.50 8.18
N MET A 99 0.39 1.98 7.34
CA MET A 99 1.80 2.40 7.37
C MET A 99 1.98 3.88 7.01
N ALA A 100 1.23 4.38 6.03
CA ALA A 100 1.22 5.80 5.69
C ALA A 100 0.69 6.66 6.87
N GLN A 101 -0.30 6.17 7.61
CA GLN A 101 -0.77 6.81 8.84
C GLN A 101 0.34 6.88 9.90
N TRP A 102 1.02 5.78 10.17
CA TRP A 102 2.15 5.75 11.11
C TRP A 102 3.23 6.77 10.75
N TYR A 103 3.50 6.92 9.44
CA TYR A 103 4.46 7.92 8.98
C TYR A 103 3.98 9.35 9.28
N LEU A 104 2.73 9.68 8.97
CA LEU A 104 2.17 11.02 9.23
C LEU A 104 2.05 11.29 10.75
N GLU A 105 1.78 10.28 11.55
CA GLU A 105 1.72 10.37 13.00
C GLU A 105 3.11 10.69 13.60
N SER A 106 4.18 10.22 12.98
CA SER A 106 5.55 10.59 13.37
C SER A 106 5.89 12.08 13.20
N LEU A 107 5.14 12.77 12.32
CA LEU A 107 5.27 14.22 12.11
C LEU A 107 4.31 15.05 12.96
N GLN A 108 3.13 14.49 13.23
CA GLN A 108 2.06 15.18 13.94
C GLN A 108 1.46 14.27 15.01
N THR A 109 1.88 14.45 16.24
CA THR A 109 1.39 13.68 17.39
C THR A 109 -0.15 13.79 17.50
N GLY A 110 -0.80 12.63 17.64
CA GLY A 110 -2.25 12.53 17.73
C GLY A 110 -2.98 12.60 16.40
N PHE A 111 -2.24 12.61 15.28
CA PHE A 111 -2.84 12.44 13.96
C PHE A 111 -3.48 11.05 13.84
N SER A 112 -4.66 11.00 13.27
CA SER A 112 -5.28 9.73 12.86
C SER A 112 -6.08 9.94 11.59
N PHE A 113 -6.11 8.91 10.77
CA PHE A 113 -6.97 8.91 9.60
C PHE A 113 -8.45 8.87 10.00
N PRO A 114 -9.36 9.45 9.19
CA PRO A 114 -10.78 9.27 9.38
C PRO A 114 -11.15 7.79 9.16
N GLU A 115 -12.31 7.38 9.63
CA GLU A 115 -12.83 6.06 9.31
C GLU A 115 -12.98 5.88 7.80
N PHE A 116 -12.40 4.81 7.27
CA PHE A 116 -12.44 4.45 5.86
C PHE A 116 -13.52 3.42 5.52
N ALA A 117 -14.04 2.72 6.52
CA ALA A 117 -15.04 1.68 6.35
C ALA A 117 -16.44 2.14 6.80
N THR A 118 -17.45 1.52 6.22
CA THR A 118 -18.85 1.59 6.66
C THR A 118 -19.07 0.66 7.86
N ALA A 119 -20.29 0.70 8.43
CA ALA A 119 -20.68 -0.23 9.48
C ALA A 119 -20.67 -1.71 9.04
N ASP A 120 -20.77 -1.97 7.75
CA ASP A 120 -20.68 -3.31 7.16
C ASP A 120 -19.24 -3.67 6.71
N TYR A 121 -18.24 -2.93 7.20
CA TYR A 121 -16.81 -3.09 6.89
C TYR A 121 -16.42 -2.98 5.40
N GLU A 122 -17.28 -2.42 4.57
CA GLU A 122 -16.96 -2.05 3.21
C GLU A 122 -16.25 -0.69 3.18
N TRP A 123 -15.45 -0.43 2.12
CA TRP A 123 -14.86 0.88 1.93
C TRP A 123 -15.95 1.95 1.76
N LYS A 124 -15.77 3.13 2.38
CA LYS A 124 -16.58 4.30 2.05
C LYS A 124 -16.39 4.65 0.59
N GLU A 125 -17.42 5.18 -0.06
CA GLU A 125 -17.45 5.43 -1.51
C GLU A 125 -16.22 6.18 -2.02
N TRP A 126 -15.84 7.27 -1.35
CA TRP A 126 -14.68 8.06 -1.75
C TRP A 126 -13.34 7.31 -1.60
N VAL A 127 -13.24 6.39 -0.66
CA VAL A 127 -12.07 5.51 -0.47
C VAL A 127 -12.07 4.44 -1.55
N ASP A 128 -13.23 3.83 -1.81
CA ASP A 128 -13.38 2.75 -2.78
C ASP A 128 -12.98 3.19 -4.19
N GLU A 129 -13.27 4.43 -4.58
CA GLU A 129 -12.81 5.01 -5.86
C GLU A 129 -11.28 4.89 -6.02
N TYR A 130 -10.50 5.27 -5.00
CA TYR A 130 -9.04 5.12 -5.02
C TYR A 130 -8.59 3.65 -5.01
N ILE A 131 -9.25 2.81 -4.22
CA ILE A 131 -8.93 1.37 -4.14
C ILE A 131 -9.18 0.68 -5.46
N VAL A 132 -10.32 0.93 -6.10
CA VAL A 132 -10.69 0.36 -7.40
C VAL A 132 -9.69 0.81 -8.47
N GLU A 133 -9.37 2.10 -8.52
CA GLU A 133 -8.40 2.62 -9.49
C GLU A 133 -6.99 2.05 -9.25
N SER A 134 -6.56 1.96 -8.00
CA SER A 134 -5.30 1.26 -7.65
C SER A 134 -5.29 -0.17 -8.18
N LYS A 135 -6.38 -0.91 -7.98
CA LYS A 135 -6.51 -2.29 -8.47
C LYS A 135 -6.48 -2.38 -10.00
N ARG A 136 -7.07 -1.42 -10.72
CA ARG A 136 -6.98 -1.32 -12.18
C ARG A 136 -5.53 -1.13 -12.64
N ILE A 137 -4.87 -0.11 -12.10
CA ILE A 137 -3.47 0.21 -12.42
C ILE A 137 -2.55 -0.99 -12.16
N LEU A 138 -2.69 -1.66 -11.02
CA LEU A 138 -1.93 -2.87 -10.68
C LEU A 138 -2.11 -3.96 -11.73
N THR A 139 -3.33 -4.16 -12.20
CA THR A 139 -3.66 -5.20 -13.18
C THR A 139 -3.11 -4.85 -14.56
N VAL A 140 -3.31 -3.62 -15.01
CA VAL A 140 -2.79 -3.15 -16.31
C VAL A 140 -1.26 -3.21 -16.31
N ARG A 141 -0.59 -2.71 -15.26
CA ARG A 141 0.86 -2.70 -15.12
C ARG A 141 1.52 -4.05 -15.37
N ARG A 142 0.85 -5.12 -14.93
CA ARG A 142 1.36 -6.50 -15.07
C ARG A 142 0.99 -7.17 -16.37
N ASN A 143 0.03 -6.62 -17.12
CA ASN A 143 -0.60 -7.30 -18.24
C ASN A 143 -0.63 -6.49 -19.54
N THR A 144 0.12 -5.40 -19.66
CA THR A 144 0.07 -4.49 -20.83
C THR A 144 0.16 -5.24 -22.15
N ARG A 145 1.10 -6.18 -22.32
CA ARG A 145 1.28 -6.92 -23.57
C ARG A 145 0.11 -7.87 -23.87
N ALA A 146 -0.41 -8.55 -22.85
CA ALA A 146 -1.57 -9.41 -23.01
C ALA A 146 -2.83 -8.60 -23.34
N PHE A 147 -2.98 -7.44 -22.72
CA PHE A 147 -4.09 -6.54 -22.95
C PHE A 147 -4.02 -5.86 -24.32
N LEU A 148 -2.82 -5.50 -24.79
CA LEU A 148 -2.63 -5.03 -26.15
C LEU A 148 -3.11 -6.08 -27.16
N MET A 149 -2.68 -7.33 -27.02
CA MET A 149 -3.12 -8.41 -27.90
C MET A 149 -4.63 -8.62 -27.87
N LEU A 150 -5.26 -8.58 -26.67
CA LEU A 150 -6.71 -8.69 -26.54
C LEU A 150 -7.43 -7.52 -27.22
N SER A 151 -6.92 -6.30 -27.09
CA SER A 151 -7.45 -5.12 -27.76
C SER A 151 -7.35 -5.24 -29.29
N GLU A 152 -6.23 -5.75 -29.81
CA GLU A 152 -6.06 -6.01 -31.25
C GLU A 152 -7.04 -7.09 -31.77
N TRP A 153 -7.49 -8.00 -30.90
CA TRP A 153 -8.52 -9.00 -31.22
C TRP A 153 -9.95 -8.49 -31.06
N GLY A 154 -10.13 -7.20 -30.70
CA GLY A 154 -11.42 -6.55 -30.58
C GLY A 154 -12.08 -6.71 -29.19
N CYS A 155 -11.30 -7.02 -28.16
CA CYS A 155 -11.78 -6.98 -26.79
C CYS A 155 -11.65 -5.54 -26.25
N ASP A 156 -12.75 -4.95 -25.83
CA ASP A 156 -12.78 -3.59 -25.29
C ASP A 156 -12.60 -3.56 -23.78
N ILE A 157 -13.11 -4.57 -23.08
CA ILE A 157 -13.18 -4.62 -21.62
C ILE A 157 -12.59 -5.94 -21.10
N VAL A 158 -11.77 -5.86 -20.06
CA VAL A 158 -11.33 -7.00 -19.27
C VAL A 158 -11.96 -6.92 -17.89
N LYS A 159 -12.65 -7.97 -17.47
CA LYS A 159 -13.17 -8.10 -16.11
C LYS A 159 -12.10 -8.63 -15.17
N ARG A 160 -11.91 -7.92 -14.08
CA ARG A 160 -11.08 -8.34 -12.95
C ARG A 160 -11.96 -8.92 -11.84
N LYS A 161 -11.37 -9.67 -10.92
CA LYS A 161 -11.97 -10.04 -9.64
C LYS A 161 -12.57 -8.81 -8.95
N ASP A 162 -13.62 -9.02 -8.18
CA ASP A 162 -14.41 -7.98 -7.50
C ASP A 162 -15.24 -7.11 -8.47
N ASP A 163 -15.64 -7.67 -9.63
CA ASP A 163 -16.45 -7.01 -10.67
C ASP A 163 -15.86 -5.69 -11.21
N ILE A 164 -14.54 -5.53 -11.13
CA ILE A 164 -13.87 -4.34 -11.64
C ILE A 164 -13.67 -4.48 -13.16
N ASP A 165 -14.27 -3.57 -13.91
CA ASP A 165 -14.07 -3.46 -15.35
C ASP A 165 -12.83 -2.61 -15.66
N ILE A 166 -12.04 -3.07 -16.63
CA ILE A 166 -10.87 -2.38 -17.16
C ILE A 166 -11.15 -2.12 -18.65
N GLU A 167 -11.42 -0.88 -19.00
CA GLU A 167 -11.59 -0.45 -20.38
C GLU A 167 -10.22 -0.29 -21.03
N LEU A 168 -9.88 -1.15 -21.98
CA LEU A 168 -8.52 -1.22 -22.53
C LEU A 168 -8.12 0.06 -23.29
N SER A 169 -9.10 0.79 -23.84
CA SER A 169 -8.87 2.06 -24.55
C SER A 169 -8.40 3.20 -23.65
N GLU A 170 -8.60 3.11 -22.33
CA GLU A 170 -8.19 4.13 -21.36
C GLU A 170 -6.69 4.05 -20.99
N TYR A 171 -6.02 2.96 -21.40
CA TYR A 171 -4.65 2.67 -20.97
C TYR A 171 -3.67 2.66 -22.14
N ASN A 172 -2.45 3.13 -21.89
CA ASN A 172 -1.36 2.97 -22.83
C ASN A 172 -0.80 1.54 -22.74
N LEU A 173 -1.18 0.71 -23.68
CA LEU A 173 -0.80 -0.71 -23.73
C LEU A 173 0.45 -0.96 -24.60
N ASP A 174 0.84 0.00 -25.46
CA ASP A 174 2.02 -0.10 -26.32
C ASP A 174 3.31 0.29 -25.57
N LEU A 175 3.58 -0.46 -24.53
CA LEU A 175 4.76 -0.28 -23.67
C LEU A 175 5.49 -1.64 -23.53
N SER A 176 6.81 -1.60 -23.50
CA SER A 176 7.59 -2.76 -23.03
C SER A 176 7.27 -3.04 -21.55
N THR A 177 7.59 -4.23 -21.08
CA THR A 177 7.33 -4.59 -19.67
C THR A 177 8.00 -3.63 -18.69
N SER A 178 9.26 -3.23 -18.95
CA SER A 178 9.97 -2.30 -18.08
C SER A 178 9.39 -0.88 -18.11
N GLU A 179 9.00 -0.40 -19.30
CA GLU A 179 8.31 0.89 -19.44
C GLU A 179 6.96 0.90 -18.74
N ALA A 180 6.17 -0.16 -18.89
CA ALA A 180 4.88 -0.31 -18.21
C ALA A 180 5.05 -0.30 -16.68
N PHE A 181 6.05 -1.01 -16.16
CA PHE A 181 6.33 -1.04 -14.72
C PHE A 181 6.68 0.34 -14.17
N LYS A 182 7.45 1.13 -14.91
CA LYS A 182 7.78 2.50 -14.52
C LYS A 182 6.59 3.44 -14.68
N TYR A 183 5.97 3.46 -15.84
CA TYR A 183 4.88 4.37 -16.19
C TYR A 183 3.69 4.22 -15.25
N TYR A 184 3.20 2.99 -15.08
CA TYR A 184 2.08 2.72 -14.18
C TYR A 184 2.47 2.76 -12.70
N GLY A 185 3.74 2.55 -12.37
CA GLY A 185 4.28 2.79 -11.04
C GLY A 185 4.22 4.27 -10.65
N ASP A 186 4.61 5.17 -11.56
CA ASP A 186 4.54 6.62 -11.34
C ASP A 186 3.07 7.09 -11.19
N ILE A 187 2.17 6.61 -12.06
CA ILE A 187 0.72 6.91 -11.96
C ILE A 187 0.14 6.40 -10.64
N HIS A 188 0.51 5.21 -10.20
CA HIS A 188 0.05 4.67 -8.93
C HIS A 188 0.55 5.49 -7.74
N THR A 189 1.79 5.98 -7.80
CA THR A 189 2.34 6.85 -6.76
C THR A 189 1.57 8.18 -6.68
N GLU A 190 1.24 8.79 -7.82
CA GLU A 190 0.40 9.99 -7.87
C GLU A 190 -0.97 9.74 -7.27
N LEU A 191 -1.62 8.62 -7.62
CA LEU A 191 -2.91 8.22 -7.07
C LEU A 191 -2.86 8.10 -5.54
N CYS A 192 -1.85 7.42 -5.00
CA CYS A 192 -1.68 7.26 -3.56
C CYS A 192 -1.39 8.59 -2.86
N THR A 193 -0.62 9.48 -3.47
CA THR A 193 -0.36 10.83 -2.94
C THR A 193 -1.64 11.66 -2.89
N GLU A 194 -2.47 11.61 -3.92
CA GLU A 194 -3.77 12.30 -3.90
C GLU A 194 -4.73 11.70 -2.86
N PHE A 195 -4.73 10.39 -2.68
CA PHE A 195 -5.48 9.75 -1.60
C PHE A 195 -5.03 10.24 -0.23
N VAL A 196 -3.72 10.33 0.02
CA VAL A 196 -3.18 10.84 1.28
C VAL A 196 -3.56 12.29 1.50
N LYS A 197 -3.47 13.15 0.48
CA LYS A 197 -3.89 14.57 0.56
C LYS A 197 -5.36 14.71 0.91
N GLU A 198 -6.22 13.95 0.25
CA GLU A 198 -7.66 13.95 0.54
C GLU A 198 -7.93 13.49 1.96
N THR A 199 -7.25 12.44 2.41
CA THR A 199 -7.35 11.89 3.76
C THR A 199 -6.93 12.90 4.83
N VAL A 200 -5.82 13.58 4.62
CA VAL A 200 -5.30 14.63 5.53
C VAL A 200 -6.30 15.78 5.66
N LYS A 201 -6.88 16.23 4.54
CA LYS A 201 -7.92 17.27 4.54
C LYS A 201 -9.17 16.83 5.31
N ARG A 202 -9.66 15.62 5.05
CA ARG A 202 -10.83 15.06 5.75
C ARG A 202 -10.59 14.86 7.24
N ALA A 203 -9.36 14.59 7.64
CA ALA A 203 -8.95 14.50 9.04
C ALA A 203 -8.82 15.88 9.73
N GLY A 204 -8.81 16.98 8.95
CA GLY A 204 -8.68 18.34 9.47
C GLY A 204 -7.27 18.77 9.82
N TYR A 205 -6.27 18.15 9.20
CA TYR A 205 -4.83 18.42 9.41
C TYR A 205 -4.18 19.05 8.17
N ASP A 206 -4.79 20.11 7.63
CA ASP A 206 -4.33 20.78 6.40
C ASP A 206 -2.87 21.27 6.47
N GLU A 207 -2.34 21.51 7.67
CA GLU A 207 -0.94 21.85 7.90
C GLU A 207 0.04 20.80 7.40
N LEU A 208 -0.34 19.52 7.38
CA LEU A 208 0.50 18.44 6.84
C LEU A 208 0.69 18.53 5.31
N LEU A 209 -0.15 19.28 4.60
CA LEU A 209 -0.04 19.46 3.14
C LEU A 209 1.14 20.33 2.75
N GLY A 210 1.63 21.18 3.64
CA GLY A 210 2.65 22.19 3.35
C GLY A 210 4.00 21.99 4.05
N ILE A 211 4.20 20.88 4.75
CA ILE A 211 5.43 20.60 5.47
C ILE A 211 6.30 19.54 4.79
N ASP A 212 7.60 19.61 5.06
CA ASP A 212 8.54 18.59 4.64
C ASP A 212 8.32 17.30 5.43
N GLY A 213 8.62 16.17 4.81
CA GLY A 213 8.65 14.88 5.46
C GLY A 213 9.87 14.75 6.40
N VAL A 214 9.92 13.64 7.11
CA VAL A 214 11.10 13.25 7.90
C VAL A 214 11.87 12.16 7.15
N GLU A 215 13.16 12.07 7.46
CA GLU A 215 14.00 11.02 6.91
C GLU A 215 13.63 9.63 7.47
N LYS A 216 14.06 8.60 6.78
CA LYS A 216 13.81 7.20 7.15
C LYS A 216 14.24 6.89 8.58
N SER A 217 15.43 7.39 8.99
CA SER A 217 15.96 7.19 10.34
C SER A 217 15.09 7.80 11.44
N ASP A 218 14.49 8.96 11.18
CA ASP A 218 13.60 9.62 12.13
C ASP A 218 12.28 8.86 12.27
N PHE A 219 11.73 8.39 11.14
CA PHE A 219 10.54 7.54 11.14
C PHE A 219 10.80 6.22 11.89
N VAL A 220 11.93 5.57 11.65
CA VAL A 220 12.33 4.35 12.37
C VAL A 220 12.45 4.61 13.88
N SER A 221 13.06 5.73 14.27
CA SER A 221 13.18 6.12 15.69
C SER A 221 11.81 6.30 16.35
N TYR A 222 10.85 6.88 15.61
CA TYR A 222 9.48 7.00 16.08
C TYR A 222 8.82 5.63 16.27
N LEU A 223 8.94 4.72 15.31
CA LEU A 223 8.38 3.37 15.41
C LEU A 223 8.93 2.60 16.62
N GLN A 224 10.23 2.75 16.91
CA GLN A 224 10.88 2.11 18.05
C GLN A 224 10.44 2.69 19.41
N ALA A 225 10.05 3.96 19.45
CA ALA A 225 9.56 4.60 20.68
C ALA A 225 8.11 4.19 21.03
N GLU A 226 7.35 3.69 20.06
CA GLU A 226 5.97 3.25 20.21
C GLU A 226 5.85 1.70 20.43
N GLU A 227 6.98 1.01 20.54
CA GLU A 227 7.05 -0.40 20.98
C GLU A 227 6.95 -0.49 22.53
#